data_a7eab691853f10ef70ae9a415ad21856
#
_entry.id   a7eab691853f10ef70ae9a415ad21856
#
_cell.length_a   1.000
_cell.length_b   1.000
_cell.length_c   1.000
_cell.angle_alpha   90.00
_cell.angle_beta   90.00
_cell.angle_gamma   90.00
#
_symmetry.space_group_name_H-M   'P 1'
#
loop_
_entity.id
_entity.type
_entity.pdbx_description
1 polymer ?
#
loop_
_entity_poly.entity_id
_entity_poly.type
_entity_poly.pdbx_seq_one_letter_code
_entity_poly.pdbx_strand_id
1 'polypeptide(L)'
;MIIGAAALLSSCQTYKVSLTYDPPSFNQRVVKGEPSIKIDKINDVRNLRGSELGVIKNEFGISIKSIQAKQPISEITRTAFSHALKSRNLLAEKDAKYILQADVLQFECSQYSTQNAECRIRVHLYQAKTGRLIYSQYYYSTKTKVSPNVSYWSNVEEIAVVASEALQDVVDRAVDDQKLRRMLR
;
A
#
# COMPACT_ATOMS: atom_id res chain seq x y z
N MET A 1 4.13 37.95 41.98
CA MET A 1 4.03 36.48 41.99
C MET A 1 3.54 36.07 40.61
N ILE A 2 4.44 35.72 39.72
CA ILE A 2 4.10 35.34 38.32
C ILE A 2 4.00 33.84 38.30
N ILE A 3 2.77 33.31 38.13
CA ILE A 3 2.50 31.87 37.94
C ILE A 3 2.74 31.56 36.49
N GLY A 4 3.88 30.95 36.17
CA GLY A 4 4.20 30.45 34.84
C GLY A 4 3.36 29.22 34.55
N ALA A 5 2.43 29.31 33.60
CA ALA A 5 1.71 28.18 33.06
C ALA A 5 2.66 27.36 32.15
N ALA A 6 3.14 26.23 32.67
CA ALA A 6 3.86 25.25 31.87
C ALA A 6 2.88 24.57 30.92
N ALA A 7 2.89 24.95 29.65
CA ALA A 7 2.16 24.26 28.61
C ALA A 7 2.81 22.88 28.40
N LEU A 8 2.15 21.82 28.87
CA LEU A 8 2.51 20.43 28.56
C LEU A 8 2.22 20.19 27.07
N LEU A 9 3.23 20.37 26.22
CA LEU A 9 3.20 19.91 24.84
C LEU A 9 3.25 18.38 24.86
N SER A 10 2.10 17.72 24.86
CA SER A 10 2.04 16.29 24.62
C SER A 10 2.43 16.04 23.16
N SER A 11 3.70 15.80 22.95
CA SER A 11 4.25 15.38 21.66
C SER A 11 3.70 13.99 21.32
N CYS A 12 2.80 13.92 20.34
CA CYS A 12 2.36 12.65 19.79
C CYS A 12 3.58 11.95 19.15
N GLN A 13 4.01 10.84 19.73
CA GLN A 13 5.19 10.13 19.28
C GLN A 13 4.94 9.50 17.91
N THR A 14 5.82 9.80 16.94
CA THR A 14 5.74 9.26 15.58
C THR A 14 6.63 8.03 15.43
N TYR A 15 6.05 6.95 14.92
CA TYR A 15 6.76 5.69 14.64
C TYR A 15 6.88 5.47 13.15
N LYS A 16 8.08 5.14 12.67
CA LYS A 16 8.35 4.81 11.28
C LYS A 16 8.44 3.30 11.08
N VAL A 17 7.60 2.77 10.18
CA VAL A 17 7.52 1.34 9.86
C VAL A 17 8.00 1.06 8.46
N SER A 18 8.55 -0.14 8.25
CA SER A 18 8.84 -0.67 6.91
C SER A 18 7.65 -1.48 6.44
N LEU A 19 7.18 -1.21 5.21
CA LEU A 19 6.20 -2.03 4.54
C LEU A 19 6.91 -2.94 3.53
N THR A 20 6.49 -4.18 3.46
CA THR A 20 7.07 -5.20 2.59
C THR A 20 6.04 -5.72 1.60
N TYR A 21 6.51 -6.22 0.47
CA TYR A 21 5.76 -7.00 -0.47
C TYR A 21 6.54 -8.29 -0.76
N ASP A 22 5.94 -9.43 -0.44
CA ASP A 22 6.50 -10.75 -0.71
C ASP A 22 5.84 -11.33 -1.97
N PRO A 23 6.57 -11.43 -3.09
CA PRO A 23 6.01 -12.03 -4.29
C PRO A 23 5.68 -13.50 -4.03
N PRO A 24 4.51 -13.97 -4.53
CA PRO A 24 4.15 -15.39 -4.41
C PRO A 24 5.20 -16.25 -5.08
N SER A 25 5.40 -17.48 -4.54
CA SER A 25 6.36 -18.46 -5.06
C SER A 25 6.24 -18.60 -6.58
N PHE A 26 7.38 -18.53 -7.26
CA PHE A 26 7.57 -18.31 -8.69
C PHE A 26 6.74 -19.21 -9.64
N ASN A 27 6.31 -20.40 -9.21
CA ASN A 27 5.86 -21.45 -10.12
C ASN A 27 4.36 -21.44 -10.49
N GLN A 28 3.52 -20.63 -9.87
CA GLN A 28 2.06 -20.76 -10.06
C GLN A 28 1.39 -19.70 -10.93
N ARG A 29 2.06 -18.57 -11.22
CA ARG A 29 1.40 -17.41 -11.84
C ARG A 29 2.14 -16.75 -13.00
N VAL A 30 3.21 -17.39 -13.49
CA VAL A 30 4.03 -16.85 -14.58
C VAL A 30 3.21 -16.82 -15.88
N VAL A 31 3.21 -15.67 -16.55
CA VAL A 31 2.60 -15.50 -17.86
C VAL A 31 3.60 -15.93 -18.93
N LYS A 32 3.15 -16.78 -19.86
CA LYS A 32 3.96 -17.16 -21.02
C LYS A 32 4.01 -15.98 -22.01
N GLY A 33 5.18 -15.72 -22.55
CA GLY A 33 5.41 -14.65 -23.51
C GLY A 33 6.45 -13.63 -23.03
N GLU A 34 6.63 -12.56 -23.81
CA GLU A 34 7.55 -11.49 -23.44
C GLU A 34 6.94 -10.52 -22.44
N PRO A 35 7.72 -9.99 -21.50
CA PRO A 35 7.29 -8.92 -20.62
C PRO A 35 6.77 -7.73 -21.41
N SER A 36 5.65 -7.15 -21.01
CA SER A 36 4.95 -6.18 -21.84
C SER A 36 4.46 -4.92 -21.13
N ILE A 37 4.58 -4.84 -19.82
CA ILE A 37 4.07 -3.73 -18.99
C ILE A 37 5.24 -2.94 -18.41
N LYS A 38 5.22 -1.61 -18.61
CA LYS A 38 6.08 -0.66 -17.90
C LYS A 38 5.25 0.11 -16.87
N ILE A 39 5.80 0.29 -15.68
CA ILE A 39 5.18 1.17 -14.67
C ILE A 39 5.64 2.60 -14.96
N ASP A 40 4.67 3.50 -15.14
CA ASP A 40 4.93 4.92 -15.35
C ASP A 40 4.71 5.71 -14.06
N LYS A 41 3.48 5.95 -13.65
CA LYS A 41 3.15 6.85 -12.55
C LYS A 41 2.32 6.16 -11.48
N ILE A 42 2.73 6.29 -10.23
CA ILE A 42 1.93 5.94 -9.07
C ILE A 42 1.64 7.23 -8.30
N ASN A 43 0.37 7.62 -8.27
CA ASN A 43 -0.07 8.82 -7.58
C ASN A 43 -0.57 8.47 -6.18
N ASP A 44 -0.15 9.21 -5.18
CA ASP A 44 -0.78 9.19 -3.86
C ASP A 44 -1.81 10.32 -3.81
N VAL A 45 -3.08 9.95 -3.90
CA VAL A 45 -4.23 10.87 -3.88
C VAL A 45 -5.07 10.73 -2.60
N ARG A 46 -4.49 10.10 -1.58
CA ARG A 46 -5.10 9.97 -0.26
C ARG A 46 -5.22 11.34 0.44
N ASN A 47 -6.09 11.42 1.43
CA ASN A 47 -6.15 12.57 2.32
C ASN A 47 -4.95 12.66 3.29
N LEU A 48 -4.28 11.53 3.57
CA LEU A 48 -3.06 11.46 4.35
C LEU A 48 -1.85 11.92 3.52
N ARG A 49 -0.85 12.52 4.19
CA ARG A 49 0.31 13.08 3.48
C ARG A 49 1.46 12.08 3.35
N GLY A 50 1.94 11.91 2.14
CA GLY A 50 3.20 11.25 1.83
C GLY A 50 3.38 9.87 2.47
N SER A 51 4.06 9.80 3.59
CA SER A 51 4.33 8.56 4.32
C SER A 51 3.36 8.27 5.46
N GLU A 52 2.41 9.14 5.77
CA GLU A 52 1.44 8.91 6.84
C GLU A 52 0.58 7.68 6.56
N LEU A 53 0.40 6.83 7.59
CA LEU A 53 -0.39 5.60 7.53
C LEU A 53 -1.57 5.61 8.51
N GLY A 54 -1.48 6.35 9.61
CA GLY A 54 -2.56 6.39 10.58
C GLY A 54 -2.11 6.56 12.02
N VAL A 55 -2.90 6.04 12.96
CA VAL A 55 -2.73 6.29 14.38
C VAL A 55 -3.02 5.06 15.23
N ILE A 56 -2.38 5.01 16.38
CA ILE A 56 -2.72 4.11 17.49
C ILE A 56 -3.50 4.91 18.52
N LYS A 57 -4.62 4.36 18.97
CA LYS A 57 -5.50 4.96 19.98
C LYS A 57 -5.42 4.18 21.28
N ASN A 58 -5.57 4.88 22.41
CA ASN A 58 -5.72 4.24 23.71
C ASN A 58 -7.16 3.74 23.93
N GLU A 59 -7.42 3.16 25.09
CA GLU A 59 -8.74 2.64 25.52
C GLU A 59 -9.86 3.69 25.56
N PHE A 60 -9.49 4.98 25.60
CA PHE A 60 -10.44 6.11 25.54
C PHE A 60 -10.65 6.64 24.11
N GLY A 61 -10.06 5.99 23.09
CA GLY A 61 -10.13 6.44 21.70
C GLY A 61 -9.23 7.63 21.35
N ILE A 62 -8.37 8.06 22.27
CA ILE A 62 -7.46 9.19 22.07
C ILE A 62 -6.23 8.69 21.29
N SER A 63 -5.85 9.41 20.23
CA SER A 63 -4.65 9.13 19.45
C SER A 63 -3.38 9.37 20.30
N ILE A 64 -2.58 8.33 20.53
CA ILE A 64 -1.37 8.38 21.33
C ILE A 64 -0.10 8.26 20.53
N LYS A 65 -0.16 7.65 19.34
CA LYS A 65 0.98 7.45 18.45
C LYS A 65 0.55 7.67 17.01
N SER A 66 1.41 8.30 16.22
CA SER A 66 1.27 8.42 14.76
C SER A 66 2.13 7.35 14.09
N ILE A 67 1.64 6.76 13.01
CA ILE A 67 2.32 5.73 12.22
C ILE A 67 2.65 6.30 10.86
N GLN A 68 3.91 6.20 10.47
CA GLN A 68 4.40 6.61 9.16
C GLN A 68 5.21 5.48 8.53
N ALA A 69 5.11 5.34 7.22
CA ALA A 69 6.04 4.50 6.47
C ALA A 69 7.42 5.15 6.39
N LYS A 70 8.48 4.37 6.23
CA LYS A 70 9.86 4.89 6.03
C LYS A 70 10.04 5.58 4.68
N GLN A 71 9.21 5.26 3.70
CA GLN A 71 9.23 5.82 2.35
C GLN A 71 7.83 6.38 2.00
N PRO A 72 7.73 7.28 1.00
CA PRO A 72 6.44 7.71 0.45
C PRO A 72 5.61 6.52 -0.03
N ILE A 73 4.30 6.58 0.19
CA ILE A 73 3.40 5.48 -0.17
C ILE A 73 3.38 5.21 -1.67
N SER A 74 3.54 6.24 -2.51
CA SER A 74 3.68 6.08 -3.95
C SER A 74 4.90 5.23 -4.34
N GLU A 75 6.03 5.39 -3.65
CA GLU A 75 7.25 4.61 -3.90
C GLU A 75 7.11 3.17 -3.43
N ILE A 76 6.54 2.96 -2.24
CA ILE A 76 6.27 1.61 -1.71
C ILE A 76 5.32 0.86 -2.66
N THR A 77 4.26 1.52 -3.11
CA THR A 77 3.29 0.93 -4.05
C THR A 77 3.95 0.63 -5.41
N ARG A 78 4.80 1.52 -5.91
CA ARG A 78 5.59 1.30 -7.13
C ARG A 78 6.47 0.06 -7.00
N THR A 79 7.18 -0.06 -5.89
CA THR A 79 8.06 -1.21 -5.60
C THR A 79 7.25 -2.51 -5.53
N ALA A 80 6.10 -2.50 -4.86
CA ALA A 80 5.21 -3.64 -4.77
C ALA A 80 4.71 -4.09 -6.17
N PHE A 81 4.24 -3.16 -7.02
CA PHE A 81 3.87 -3.47 -8.40
C PHE A 81 5.06 -3.97 -9.22
N SER A 82 6.24 -3.41 -9.04
CA SER A 82 7.45 -3.85 -9.75
C SER A 82 7.78 -5.31 -9.42
N HIS A 83 7.79 -5.67 -8.15
CA HIS A 83 8.02 -7.05 -7.71
C HIS A 83 6.90 -7.99 -8.19
N ALA A 84 5.65 -7.55 -8.09
CA ALA A 84 4.49 -8.32 -8.53
C ALA A 84 4.52 -8.62 -10.04
N LEU A 85 4.79 -7.62 -10.87
CA LEU A 85 4.90 -7.79 -12.31
C LEU A 85 6.11 -8.63 -12.70
N LYS A 86 7.26 -8.40 -12.05
CA LYS A 86 8.49 -9.17 -12.29
C LYS A 86 8.31 -10.64 -11.98
N SER A 87 7.71 -10.98 -10.83
CA SER A 87 7.48 -12.38 -10.44
C SER A 87 6.52 -13.11 -11.38
N ARG A 88 5.72 -12.40 -12.17
CA ARG A 88 4.77 -12.96 -13.14
C ARG A 88 5.26 -12.88 -14.60
N ASN A 89 6.50 -12.44 -14.81
CA ASN A 89 7.09 -12.21 -16.13
C ASN A 89 6.28 -11.19 -16.97
N LEU A 90 5.82 -10.11 -16.34
CA LEU A 90 5.03 -9.05 -17.00
C LEU A 90 5.77 -7.72 -17.10
N LEU A 91 6.79 -7.49 -16.25
CA LEU A 91 7.52 -6.22 -16.20
C LEU A 91 8.49 -6.11 -17.36
N ALA A 92 8.25 -5.16 -18.26
CA ALA A 92 9.14 -4.84 -19.37
C ALA A 92 10.13 -3.73 -18.98
N GLU A 93 11.41 -3.93 -19.26
CA GLU A 93 12.45 -2.90 -19.10
C GLU A 93 12.52 -1.97 -20.32
N LYS A 94 12.28 -2.52 -21.51
CA LYS A 94 12.29 -1.83 -22.80
C LYS A 94 11.09 -2.29 -23.63
N ASP A 95 10.73 -1.51 -24.63
CA ASP A 95 9.73 -1.85 -25.66
C ASP A 95 8.38 -2.31 -25.09
N ALA A 96 7.94 -1.69 -23.99
CA ALA A 96 6.66 -2.01 -23.37
C ALA A 96 5.49 -1.77 -24.32
N LYS A 97 4.58 -2.73 -24.43
CA LYS A 97 3.31 -2.59 -25.18
C LYS A 97 2.27 -1.80 -24.39
N TYR A 98 2.37 -1.85 -23.06
CA TYR A 98 1.41 -1.26 -22.13
C TYR A 98 2.10 -0.44 -21.05
N ILE A 99 1.40 0.59 -20.60
CA ILE A 99 1.84 1.47 -19.51
C ILE A 99 0.85 1.31 -18.36
N LEU A 100 1.34 0.90 -17.19
CA LEU A 100 0.58 0.83 -15.95
C LEU A 100 0.76 2.13 -15.19
N GLN A 101 -0.37 2.72 -14.80
CA GLN A 101 -0.45 3.80 -13.82
C GLN A 101 -1.39 3.36 -12.69
N ALA A 102 -1.19 3.88 -11.49
CA ALA A 102 -2.13 3.65 -10.40
C ALA A 102 -2.28 4.88 -9.50
N ASP A 103 -3.49 5.04 -8.96
CA ASP A 103 -3.82 6.01 -7.94
C ASP A 103 -4.06 5.27 -6.62
N VAL A 104 -3.29 5.60 -5.58
CA VAL A 104 -3.56 5.14 -4.22
C VAL A 104 -4.63 6.05 -3.63
N LEU A 105 -5.84 5.53 -3.45
CA LEU A 105 -7.01 6.28 -2.99
C LEU A 105 -7.17 6.23 -1.48
N GLN A 106 -6.78 5.10 -0.88
CA GLN A 106 -6.78 4.86 0.54
C GLN A 106 -5.68 3.87 0.87
N PHE A 107 -4.89 4.18 1.85
CA PHE A 107 -3.97 3.25 2.48
C PHE A 107 -3.68 3.77 3.87
N GLU A 108 -4.34 3.17 4.83
CA GLU A 108 -4.29 3.59 6.22
C GLU A 108 -4.35 2.39 7.15
N CYS A 109 -3.80 2.56 8.34
CA CYS A 109 -3.88 1.58 9.40
C CYS A 109 -4.23 2.25 10.73
N SER A 110 -4.88 1.51 11.60
CA SER A 110 -5.24 1.95 12.92
C SER A 110 -5.20 0.81 13.92
N GLN A 111 -4.99 1.14 15.16
CA GLN A 111 -5.15 0.21 16.26
C GLN A 111 -5.95 0.86 17.39
N TYR A 112 -6.94 0.12 17.85
CA TYR A 112 -7.68 0.35 19.09
C TYR A 112 -7.68 -0.97 19.88
N SER A 113 -8.72 -1.79 19.76
CA SER A 113 -8.75 -3.17 20.28
C SER A 113 -8.28 -4.20 19.24
N THR A 114 -8.31 -3.81 17.98
CA THR A 114 -7.84 -4.58 16.82
C THR A 114 -6.89 -3.74 15.98
N GLN A 115 -5.98 -4.42 15.30
CA GLN A 115 -5.15 -3.83 14.26
C GLN A 115 -5.89 -3.92 12.94
N ASN A 116 -6.12 -2.79 12.30
CA ASN A 116 -6.83 -2.72 11.03
C ASN A 116 -5.95 -2.03 10.00
N ALA A 117 -5.95 -2.54 8.77
CA ALA A 117 -5.37 -1.88 7.62
C ALA A 117 -6.32 -1.95 6.44
N GLU A 118 -6.48 -0.83 5.74
CA GLU A 118 -7.30 -0.69 4.54
C GLU A 118 -6.44 -0.16 3.41
N CYS A 119 -6.53 -0.80 2.25
CA CYS A 119 -5.86 -0.36 1.04
C CYS A 119 -6.83 -0.37 -0.13
N ARG A 120 -6.90 0.77 -0.86
CA ARG A 120 -7.70 0.92 -2.09
C ARG A 120 -6.86 1.59 -3.14
N ILE A 121 -6.75 0.94 -4.29
CA ILE A 121 -5.97 1.42 -5.43
C ILE A 121 -6.84 1.35 -6.68
N ARG A 122 -6.73 2.36 -7.55
CA ARG A 122 -7.27 2.32 -8.91
C ARG A 122 -6.13 2.11 -9.89
N VAL A 123 -6.19 1.05 -10.68
CA VAL A 123 -5.17 0.71 -11.67
C VAL A 123 -5.68 1.04 -13.06
N HIS A 124 -4.82 1.67 -13.86
CA HIS A 124 -5.04 2.02 -15.26
C HIS A 124 -4.00 1.34 -16.14
N LEU A 125 -4.44 0.82 -17.27
CA LEU A 125 -3.55 0.31 -18.31
C LEU A 125 -3.79 1.08 -19.60
N TYR A 126 -2.72 1.60 -20.16
CA TYR A 126 -2.72 2.34 -21.40
C TYR A 126 -1.94 1.55 -22.47
N GLN A 127 -2.38 1.65 -23.72
CA GLN A 127 -1.61 1.17 -24.84
C GLN A 127 -0.44 2.13 -25.09
N ALA A 128 0.80 1.65 -25.05
CA ALA A 128 1.99 2.52 -25.09
C ALA A 128 2.09 3.33 -26.39
N LYS A 129 1.74 2.73 -27.55
CA LYS A 129 1.82 3.39 -28.86
C LYS A 129 0.82 4.53 -29.06
N THR A 130 -0.36 4.44 -28.47
CA THR A 130 -1.47 5.37 -28.73
C THR A 130 -1.84 6.24 -27.55
N GLY A 131 -1.34 5.92 -26.35
CA GLY A 131 -1.75 6.56 -25.10
C GLY A 131 -3.21 6.26 -24.69
N ARG A 132 -3.92 5.37 -25.41
CA ARG A 132 -5.33 5.07 -25.15
C ARG A 132 -5.47 4.25 -23.88
N LEU A 133 -6.35 4.70 -22.98
CA LEU A 133 -6.77 3.92 -21.80
C LEU A 133 -7.57 2.70 -22.29
N ILE A 134 -7.09 1.49 -21.94
CA ILE A 134 -7.73 0.22 -22.33
C ILE A 134 -8.30 -0.53 -21.14
N TYR A 135 -7.86 -0.18 -19.91
CA TYR A 135 -8.33 -0.82 -18.70
C TYR A 135 -8.29 0.16 -17.52
N SER A 136 -9.33 0.12 -16.68
CA SER A 136 -9.37 0.85 -15.42
C SER A 136 -10.22 0.08 -14.43
N GLN A 137 -9.66 -0.24 -13.23
CA GLN A 137 -10.33 -1.02 -12.21
C GLN A 137 -9.89 -0.62 -10.81
N TYR A 138 -10.82 -0.72 -9.85
CA TYR A 138 -10.56 -0.54 -8.43
C TYR A 138 -10.27 -1.87 -7.76
N TYR A 139 -9.30 -1.86 -6.84
CA TYR A 139 -8.98 -2.99 -5.98
C TYR A 139 -8.98 -2.51 -4.54
N TYR A 140 -9.53 -3.32 -3.67
CA TYR A 140 -9.71 -3.00 -2.26
C TYR A 140 -9.38 -4.21 -1.39
N SER A 141 -8.72 -3.97 -0.27
CA SER A 141 -8.46 -4.96 0.77
C SER A 141 -8.58 -4.35 2.14
N THR A 142 -9.18 -5.10 3.06
CA THR A 142 -9.14 -4.84 4.49
C THR A 142 -8.51 -6.03 5.18
N LYS A 143 -7.56 -5.76 6.07
CA LYS A 143 -6.97 -6.77 6.95
C LYS A 143 -7.19 -6.37 8.38
N THR A 144 -7.60 -7.34 9.20
CA THR A 144 -7.85 -7.15 10.62
C THR A 144 -7.16 -8.25 11.41
N LYS A 145 -6.46 -7.88 12.47
CA LYS A 145 -5.83 -8.80 13.40
C LYS A 145 -6.22 -8.42 14.82
N VAL A 146 -6.66 -9.40 15.61
CA VAL A 146 -6.92 -9.18 17.03
C VAL A 146 -5.58 -9.02 17.73
N SER A 147 -5.40 -7.90 18.44
CA SER A 147 -4.22 -7.70 19.28
C SER A 147 -4.49 -8.34 20.66
N PRO A 148 -3.70 -9.32 21.08
CA PRO A 148 -3.90 -9.94 22.38
C PRO A 148 -3.60 -9.02 23.56
N ASN A 149 -2.93 -7.90 23.30
CA ASN A 149 -2.52 -6.92 24.31
C ASN A 149 -3.10 -5.54 23.99
N VAL A 150 -4.18 -5.16 24.65
CA VAL A 150 -4.75 -3.80 24.62
C VAL A 150 -3.90 -2.79 25.40
N SER A 151 -2.67 -3.15 25.81
CA SER A 151 -1.82 -2.33 26.63
C SER A 151 -1.06 -1.27 25.84
N TYR A 152 -0.55 -0.24 26.52
CA TYR A 152 0.31 0.86 26.06
C TYR A 152 1.50 0.44 25.15
N TRP A 153 1.81 -0.84 25.07
CA TRP A 153 2.92 -1.48 24.37
C TRP A 153 2.49 -2.12 23.04
N SER A 154 1.47 -1.55 22.37
CA SER A 154 1.08 -2.02 21.04
C SER A 154 2.31 -2.10 20.14
N ASN A 155 2.57 -3.30 19.63
CA ASN A 155 3.71 -3.54 18.75
C ASN A 155 3.45 -2.90 17.38
N VAL A 156 4.11 -1.78 17.12
CA VAL A 156 3.99 -1.03 15.86
C VAL A 156 4.42 -1.89 14.66
N GLU A 157 5.30 -2.86 14.87
CA GLU A 157 5.73 -3.80 13.83
C GLU A 157 4.60 -4.73 13.39
N GLU A 158 3.72 -5.14 14.30
CA GLU A 158 2.56 -5.96 13.94
C GLU A 158 1.57 -5.20 13.04
N ILE A 159 1.38 -3.89 13.27
CA ILE A 159 0.56 -3.05 12.38
C ILE A 159 1.20 -2.96 10.99
N ALA A 160 2.53 -2.86 10.91
CA ALA A 160 3.24 -2.87 9.64
C ALA A 160 3.01 -4.17 8.86
N VAL A 161 2.95 -5.32 9.55
CA VAL A 161 2.60 -6.60 8.91
C VAL A 161 1.20 -6.56 8.33
N VAL A 162 0.19 -6.13 9.12
CA VAL A 162 -1.21 -6.05 8.64
C VAL A 162 -1.35 -5.08 7.47
N ALA A 163 -0.64 -3.93 7.51
CA ALA A 163 -0.61 -2.99 6.41
C ALA A 163 0.07 -3.56 5.16
N SER A 164 1.18 -4.29 5.33
CA SER A 164 1.87 -4.96 4.22
C SER A 164 0.98 -6.03 3.56
N GLU A 165 0.25 -6.82 4.35
CA GLU A 165 -0.70 -7.82 3.84
C GLU A 165 -1.85 -7.18 3.06
N ALA A 166 -2.37 -6.01 3.50
CA ALA A 166 -3.40 -5.29 2.77
C ALA A 166 -2.91 -4.77 1.42
N LEU A 167 -1.70 -4.20 1.37
CA LEU A 167 -1.06 -3.75 0.14
C LEU A 167 -0.81 -4.93 -0.81
N GLN A 168 -0.26 -6.03 -0.30
CA GLN A 168 0.03 -7.22 -1.07
C GLN A 168 -1.23 -7.78 -1.73
N ASP A 169 -2.32 -7.94 -0.97
CA ASP A 169 -3.58 -8.47 -1.48
C ASP A 169 -4.15 -7.62 -2.64
N VAL A 170 -4.10 -6.28 -2.51
CA VAL A 170 -4.57 -5.37 -3.54
C VAL A 170 -3.70 -5.46 -4.80
N VAL A 171 -2.38 -5.48 -4.65
CA VAL A 171 -1.43 -5.55 -5.77
C VAL A 171 -1.54 -6.89 -6.49
N ASP A 172 -1.62 -8.00 -5.74
CA ASP A 172 -1.77 -9.34 -6.30
C ASP A 172 -3.08 -9.48 -7.08
N ARG A 173 -4.20 -9.02 -6.52
CA ARG A 173 -5.49 -9.01 -7.22
C ARG A 173 -5.44 -8.19 -8.50
N ALA A 174 -4.74 -7.06 -8.49
CA ALA A 174 -4.62 -6.21 -9.67
C ALA A 174 -3.82 -6.88 -10.78
N VAL A 175 -2.66 -7.47 -10.45
CA VAL A 175 -1.78 -8.11 -11.44
C VAL A 175 -2.34 -9.45 -11.90
N ASP A 176 -3.10 -10.14 -11.05
CA ASP A 176 -3.73 -11.44 -11.36
C ASP A 176 -5.14 -11.31 -11.95
N ASP A 177 -5.66 -10.09 -12.16
CA ASP A 177 -6.99 -9.87 -12.73
C ASP A 177 -7.14 -10.51 -14.11
N GLN A 178 -8.19 -11.32 -14.27
CA GLN A 178 -8.41 -12.09 -15.50
C GLN A 178 -8.67 -11.20 -16.72
N LYS A 179 -9.35 -10.05 -16.55
CA LYS A 179 -9.60 -9.12 -17.66
C LYS A 179 -8.31 -8.48 -18.11
N LEU A 180 -7.49 -8.00 -17.14
CA LEU A 180 -6.17 -7.48 -17.43
C LEU A 180 -5.32 -8.52 -18.16
N ARG A 181 -5.23 -9.73 -17.66
CA ARG A 181 -4.44 -10.81 -18.25
C ARG A 181 -4.90 -11.22 -19.66
N ARG A 182 -6.21 -11.15 -19.96
CA ARG A 182 -6.73 -11.40 -21.31
C ARG A 182 -6.30 -10.33 -22.31
N MET A 183 -6.12 -9.09 -21.86
CA MET A 183 -5.67 -7.98 -22.73
C MET A 183 -4.18 -8.04 -23.05
N LEU A 184 -3.40 -8.78 -22.25
CA LEU A 184 -1.95 -8.94 -22.43
C LEU A 184 -1.58 -10.08 -23.39
N ARG A 185 -2.55 -10.89 -23.79
CA ARG A 185 -2.38 -11.99 -24.77
C ARG A 185 -2.50 -11.46 -26.19
#